data_0deedbc2e19a67688157ecd38152b6c2
#
_entry.id   0deedbc2e19a67688157ecd38152b6c2
#
_cell.length_a   1.000
_cell.length_b   1.000
_cell.length_c   1.000
_cell.angle_alpha   90.00
_cell.angle_beta   90.00
_cell.angle_gamma   90.00
#
_symmetry.space_group_name_H-M   'P 1'
#
loop_
_entity.id
_entity.type
_entity.pdbx_description
1 polymer ?
#
loop_
_entity_poly.entity_id
_entity_poly.type
_entity_poly.pdbx_seq_one_letter_code
_entity_poly.pdbx_strand_id
1 'polypeptide(L)'
;MRRVGEPPIPGKTYTSRPGAYAILPLKGRFLMTAQLRPHVDIQLPGGGIDPGESPLQTLHREVMEEIGWTIARPRRLGAFRRYVYMPEYDIWAEKICHVYVAHPVRHIAPPIEPDHATVVLSGEEAVSVLGNDGDRHFLE
;
A
#
# COMPACT_ATOMS: atom_id res chain seq x y z
N MET A 1 14.04 -5.83 -10.37
CA MET A 1 12.72 -5.47 -9.78
C MET A 1 11.67 -5.44 -10.88
N ARG A 2 10.59 -6.12 -10.66
CA ARG A 2 9.51 -6.22 -11.64
C ARG A 2 8.78 -4.89 -11.79
N ARG A 3 8.54 -4.49 -13.05
CA ARG A 3 7.65 -3.37 -13.34
C ARG A 3 6.22 -3.87 -13.46
N VAL A 4 5.27 -3.10 -12.92
CA VAL A 4 3.83 -3.35 -13.01
C VAL A 4 3.15 -2.12 -13.60
N GLY A 5 2.12 -2.33 -14.41
CA GLY A 5 1.38 -1.24 -15.05
C GLY A 5 2.11 -0.65 -16.27
N GLU A 6 1.79 0.59 -16.59
CA GLU A 6 2.27 1.25 -17.80
C GLU A 6 3.79 1.45 -17.78
N PRO A 7 4.45 1.34 -18.94
CA PRO A 7 5.87 1.66 -19.05
C PRO A 7 6.14 3.16 -18.87
N PRO A 8 7.37 3.53 -18.49
CA PRO A 8 7.71 4.94 -18.41
C PRO A 8 7.63 5.59 -19.79
N ILE A 9 7.23 6.85 -19.82
CA ILE A 9 7.17 7.63 -21.06
C ILE A 9 8.58 8.10 -21.41
N PRO A 10 9.11 7.81 -22.61
CA PRO A 10 10.45 8.25 -23.01
C PRO A 10 10.59 9.77 -22.91
N GLY A 11 11.74 10.21 -22.37
CA GLY A 11 12.04 11.64 -22.23
C GLY A 11 11.42 12.31 -21.01
N LYS A 12 10.58 11.62 -20.25
CA LYS A 12 9.97 12.15 -19.02
C LYS A 12 10.85 11.85 -17.82
N THR A 13 11.02 12.86 -16.94
CA THR A 13 11.76 12.70 -15.70
C THR A 13 10.82 12.18 -14.60
N TYR A 14 11.25 11.14 -13.90
CA TYR A 14 10.49 10.54 -12.81
C TYR A 14 11.22 10.72 -11.47
N THR A 15 10.46 11.09 -10.44
CA THR A 15 10.96 11.19 -9.08
C THR A 15 10.77 9.84 -8.38
N SER A 16 11.83 9.32 -7.76
CA SER A 16 11.74 8.09 -6.99
C SER A 16 10.93 8.28 -5.71
N ARG A 17 9.92 7.43 -5.52
CA ARG A 17 9.02 7.47 -4.36
C ARG A 17 8.89 6.07 -3.77
N PRO A 18 9.82 5.65 -2.91
CA PRO A 18 9.70 4.33 -2.26
C PRO A 18 8.58 4.33 -1.22
N GLY A 19 7.93 3.19 -1.08
CA GLY A 19 6.88 2.97 -0.10
C GLY A 19 6.91 1.56 0.47
N ALA A 20 6.20 1.35 1.58
CA ALA A 20 6.05 0.07 2.24
C ALA A 20 4.57 -0.25 2.44
N TYR A 21 4.17 -1.47 2.10
CA TYR A 21 2.77 -1.90 2.05
C TYR A 21 2.62 -3.28 2.68
N ALA A 22 1.49 -3.52 3.34
CA ALA A 22 1.26 -4.73 4.11
C ALA A 22 0.11 -5.57 3.60
N ILE A 23 0.33 -6.88 3.51
CA ILE A 23 -0.71 -7.88 3.44
C ILE A 23 -0.99 -8.33 4.86
N LEU A 24 -2.22 -8.15 5.33
CA LEU A 24 -2.62 -8.35 6.72
C LEU A 24 -3.72 -9.40 6.83
N PRO A 25 -3.37 -10.69 6.90
CA PRO A 25 -4.37 -11.74 7.07
C PRO A 25 -5.02 -11.68 8.46
N LEU A 26 -6.33 -11.80 8.51
CA LEU A 26 -7.09 -11.83 9.75
C LEU A 26 -8.28 -12.78 9.60
N LYS A 27 -8.25 -13.91 10.30
CA LYS A 27 -9.34 -14.89 10.33
C LYS A 27 -9.82 -15.31 8.93
N GLY A 28 -8.87 -15.64 8.05
CA GLY A 28 -9.16 -16.06 6.67
C GLY A 28 -9.52 -14.94 5.71
N ARG A 29 -9.45 -13.69 6.17
CA ARG A 29 -9.69 -12.50 5.35
C ARG A 29 -8.48 -11.58 5.42
N PHE A 30 -8.58 -10.42 4.77
CA PHE A 30 -7.50 -9.44 4.72
C PHE A 30 -8.00 -8.06 5.09
N LEU A 31 -7.22 -7.37 5.93
CA LEU A 31 -7.46 -5.96 6.22
C LEU A 31 -6.90 -5.12 5.07
N MET A 32 -7.74 -4.27 4.52
CA MET A 32 -7.38 -3.36 3.44
C MET A 32 -7.77 -1.94 3.80
N THR A 33 -7.28 -0.98 3.04
CA THR A 33 -7.73 0.40 3.14
C THR A 33 -8.47 0.79 1.87
N ALA A 34 -9.54 1.56 2.03
CA ALA A 34 -10.26 2.17 0.92
C ALA A 34 -9.98 3.66 0.93
N GLN A 35 -9.40 4.20 -0.13
CA GLN A 35 -9.34 5.62 -0.35
C GLN A 35 -10.65 6.04 -1.00
N LEU A 36 -11.36 6.98 -0.36
CA LEU A 36 -12.74 7.29 -0.72
C LEU A 36 -12.86 8.42 -1.73
N ARG A 37 -11.85 9.26 -1.85
CA ARG A 37 -11.84 10.43 -2.74
C ARG A 37 -10.59 10.50 -3.58
N PRO A 38 -10.67 10.96 -4.81
CA PRO A 38 -11.85 11.44 -5.55
C PRO A 38 -12.81 10.33 -5.96
N HIS A 39 -12.40 9.08 -5.89
CA HIS A 39 -13.24 7.90 -6.12
C HIS A 39 -12.73 6.77 -5.21
N VAL A 40 -13.55 5.75 -5.04
CA VAL A 40 -13.19 4.62 -4.17
C VAL A 40 -12.08 3.80 -4.84
N ASP A 41 -10.99 3.61 -4.09
CA ASP A 41 -9.83 2.82 -4.53
C ASP A 41 -9.39 1.92 -3.37
N ILE A 42 -9.44 0.61 -3.57
CA ILE A 42 -9.05 -0.38 -2.56
C ILE A 42 -7.56 -0.67 -2.71
N GLN A 43 -6.84 -0.58 -1.60
CA GLN A 43 -5.39 -0.68 -1.57
C GLN A 43 -4.93 -1.53 -0.40
N LEU A 44 -3.71 -2.10 -0.52
CA LEU A 44 -2.99 -2.60 0.66
C LEU A 44 -2.66 -1.41 1.56
N PRO A 45 -2.82 -1.56 2.89
CA PRO A 45 -2.38 -0.50 3.81
C PRO A 45 -0.89 -0.24 3.69
N GLY A 46 -0.51 1.03 3.68
CA GLY A 46 0.88 1.44 3.54
C GLY A 46 0.99 2.81 2.93
N GLY A 47 2.21 3.22 2.66
CA GLY A 47 2.47 4.52 2.06
C GLY A 47 3.93 4.83 1.87
N GLY A 48 4.22 6.09 1.56
CA GLY A 48 5.56 6.56 1.25
C GLY A 48 6.49 6.56 2.45
N ILE A 49 7.75 6.17 2.19
CA ILE A 49 8.81 6.21 3.20
C ILE A 49 9.29 7.64 3.35
N ASP A 50 9.15 8.20 4.55
CA ASP A 50 9.64 9.55 4.85
C ASP A 50 11.15 9.56 4.98
N PRO A 51 11.80 10.72 4.73
CA PRO A 51 13.25 10.83 4.93
C PRO A 51 13.67 10.39 6.33
N GLY A 52 14.67 9.51 6.40
CA GLY A 52 15.18 8.96 7.64
C GLY A 52 14.43 7.77 8.20
N GLU A 53 13.29 7.39 7.62
CA GLU A 53 12.59 6.17 8.02
C GLU A 53 13.15 4.93 7.31
N SER A 54 13.14 3.80 8.02
CA SER A 54 13.30 2.50 7.37
C SER A 54 11.96 2.05 6.79
N PRO A 55 11.95 1.09 5.83
CA PRO A 55 10.68 0.53 5.35
C PRO A 55 9.79 -0.04 6.46
N LEU A 56 10.37 -0.67 7.47
CA LEU A 56 9.61 -1.23 8.59
C LEU A 56 8.98 -0.15 9.48
N GLN A 57 9.71 0.93 9.75
CA GLN A 57 9.15 2.07 10.48
C GLN A 57 7.96 2.67 9.74
N THR A 58 8.10 2.85 8.43
CA THR A 58 7.01 3.33 7.56
C THR A 58 5.82 2.40 7.62
N LEU A 59 6.05 1.08 7.55
CA LEU A 59 4.99 0.10 7.55
C LEU A 59 4.13 0.21 8.82
N HIS A 60 4.77 0.23 10.00
CA HIS A 60 4.06 0.37 11.27
C HIS A 60 3.29 1.68 11.34
N ARG A 61 3.92 2.79 10.95
CA ARG A 61 3.30 4.13 10.97
C ARG A 61 2.10 4.22 10.04
N GLU A 62 2.27 3.81 8.79
CA GLU A 62 1.21 3.92 7.78
C GLU A 62 0.01 3.02 8.09
N VAL A 63 0.24 1.79 8.55
CA VAL A 63 -0.84 0.90 8.95
C VAL A 63 -1.65 1.52 10.09
N MET A 64 -0.97 2.12 11.08
CA MET A 64 -1.66 2.81 12.17
C MET A 64 -2.46 4.00 11.66
N GLU A 65 -1.89 4.82 10.79
CA GLU A 65 -2.57 6.01 10.25
C GLU A 65 -3.79 5.66 9.40
N GLU A 66 -3.68 4.63 8.57
CA GLU A 66 -4.73 4.31 7.60
C GLU A 66 -5.82 3.42 8.15
N ILE A 67 -5.53 2.48 9.05
CA ILE A 67 -6.53 1.53 9.56
C ILE A 67 -6.53 1.40 11.09
N GLY A 68 -5.60 2.04 11.80
CA GLY A 68 -5.58 2.05 13.27
C GLY A 68 -5.21 0.74 13.93
N TRP A 69 -4.44 -0.11 13.25
CA TRP A 69 -4.01 -1.40 13.78
C TRP A 69 -2.51 -1.42 14.07
N THR A 70 -2.13 -2.12 15.14
CA THR A 70 -0.74 -2.53 15.36
C THR A 70 -0.48 -3.84 14.63
N ILE A 71 0.76 -4.04 14.23
CA ILE A 71 1.19 -5.24 13.49
C ILE A 71 2.43 -5.85 14.13
N ALA A 72 2.65 -7.14 13.86
CA ALA A 72 3.81 -7.87 14.35
C ALA A 72 4.38 -8.78 13.26
N ARG A 73 5.65 -9.14 13.42
CA ARG A 73 6.35 -10.11 12.59
C ARG A 73 6.28 -9.80 11.10
N PRO A 74 6.60 -8.58 10.67
CA PRO A 74 6.61 -8.27 9.25
C PRO A 74 7.68 -9.09 8.53
N ARG A 75 7.31 -9.69 7.40
CA ARG A 75 8.21 -10.45 6.55
C ARG A 75 8.12 -9.91 5.13
N ARG A 76 9.27 -9.55 4.57
CA ARG A 76 9.31 -9.01 3.21
C ARG A 76 9.01 -10.12 2.19
N LEU A 77 8.03 -9.87 1.33
CA LEU A 77 7.71 -10.76 0.22
C LEU A 77 8.46 -10.38 -1.05
N GLY A 78 8.63 -9.10 -1.30
CA GLY A 78 9.30 -8.62 -2.48
C GLY A 78 9.04 -7.15 -2.71
N ALA A 79 9.28 -6.72 -3.95
CA ALA A 79 9.04 -5.35 -4.36
C ALA A 79 8.65 -5.31 -5.84
N PHE A 80 7.94 -4.25 -6.21
CA PHE A 80 7.67 -3.93 -7.60
C PHE A 80 7.80 -2.43 -7.80
N ARG A 81 7.89 -1.98 -9.05
CA ARG A 81 7.85 -0.56 -9.37
C ARG A 81 6.76 -0.27 -10.38
N ARG A 82 6.22 0.93 -10.28
CA ARG A 82 5.23 1.45 -11.22
C ARG A 82 5.46 2.92 -11.46
N TYR A 83 5.11 3.37 -12.64
CA TYR A 83 5.26 4.76 -13.04
C TYR A 83 3.87 5.39 -13.08
N VAL A 84 3.66 6.44 -12.29
CA VAL A 84 2.37 7.08 -12.16
C VAL A 84 2.54 8.59 -11.98
N TYR A 85 1.53 9.35 -12.42
CA TYR A 85 1.43 10.75 -12.07
C TYR A 85 0.75 10.88 -10.70
N MET A 86 1.35 11.67 -9.82
CA MET A 86 0.81 11.96 -8.50
C MET A 86 0.31 13.40 -8.47
N PRO A 87 -1.00 13.63 -8.67
CA PRO A 87 -1.55 14.99 -8.76
C PRO A 87 -1.39 15.78 -7.46
N GLU A 88 -1.41 15.12 -6.30
CA GLU A 88 -1.24 15.78 -5.00
C GLU A 88 0.12 16.48 -4.84
N TYR A 89 1.14 16.04 -5.58
CA TYR A 89 2.48 16.63 -5.56
C TYR A 89 2.89 17.22 -6.91
N ASP A 90 2.05 17.10 -7.93
CA ASP A 90 2.36 17.49 -9.32
C ASP A 90 3.70 16.93 -9.79
N ILE A 91 3.91 15.63 -9.57
CA ILE A 91 5.11 14.93 -10.02
C ILE A 91 4.77 13.65 -10.76
N TRP A 92 5.64 13.27 -11.67
CA TRP A 92 5.67 11.93 -12.24
C TRP A 92 6.57 11.07 -11.35
N ALA A 93 6.01 10.01 -10.80
CA ALA A 93 6.70 9.19 -9.81
C ALA A 93 7.07 7.82 -10.35
N GLU A 94 8.30 7.39 -9.99
CA GLU A 94 8.67 5.98 -10.01
C GLU A 94 8.42 5.45 -8.59
N LYS A 95 7.29 4.78 -8.39
CA LYS A 95 6.94 4.20 -7.10
C LYS A 95 7.60 2.84 -6.95
N ILE A 96 8.41 2.71 -5.91
CA ILE A 96 9.05 1.45 -5.55
C ILE A 96 8.32 0.92 -4.32
N CYS A 97 7.53 -0.14 -4.52
CA CYS A 97 6.61 -0.64 -3.51
C CYS A 97 7.17 -1.91 -2.87
N HIS A 98 7.64 -1.77 -1.62
CA HIS A 98 8.10 -2.91 -0.82
C HIS A 98 6.89 -3.56 -0.16
N VAL A 99 6.66 -4.84 -0.42
CA VAL A 99 5.48 -5.56 0.08
C VAL A 99 5.89 -6.54 1.17
N TYR A 100 5.18 -6.45 2.28
CA TYR A 100 5.37 -7.30 3.46
C TYR A 100 4.08 -8.04 3.77
N VAL A 101 4.21 -9.24 4.36
CA VAL A 101 3.11 -9.85 5.09
C VAL A 101 3.38 -9.64 6.58
N ALA A 102 2.35 -9.28 7.34
CA ALA A 102 2.47 -9.05 8.77
C ALA A 102 1.21 -9.52 9.48
N HIS A 103 1.32 -9.73 10.80
CA HIS A 103 0.19 -10.14 11.62
C HIS A 103 -0.49 -8.91 12.21
N PRO A 104 -1.78 -8.64 11.91
CA PRO A 104 -2.53 -7.64 12.66
C PRO A 104 -2.71 -8.13 14.09
N VAL A 105 -2.37 -7.27 15.05
CA VAL A 105 -2.36 -7.64 16.46
C VAL A 105 -3.56 -7.04 17.18
N ARG A 106 -3.71 -5.72 17.09
CA ARG A 106 -4.71 -5.02 17.90
C ARG A 106 -5.23 -3.77 17.18
N HIS A 107 -6.54 -3.62 17.16
CA HIS A 107 -7.16 -2.40 16.71
C HIS A 107 -7.11 -1.35 17.83
N ILE A 108 -6.45 -0.23 17.58
CA ILE A 108 -6.20 0.81 18.59
C ILE A 108 -7.15 1.99 18.39
N ALA A 109 -7.36 2.42 17.15
CA ALA A 109 -8.05 3.67 16.85
C ALA A 109 -8.68 3.62 15.46
N PRO A 110 -9.64 4.51 15.16
CA PRO A 110 -10.09 4.70 13.78
C PRO A 110 -8.97 5.26 12.91
N PRO A 111 -9.09 5.18 11.56
CA PRO A 111 -8.13 5.80 10.66
C PRO A 111 -7.95 7.29 10.94
N ILE A 112 -6.71 7.76 10.90
CA ILE A 112 -6.39 9.19 11.05
C ILE A 112 -6.55 9.89 9.70
N GLU A 113 -6.22 9.21 8.60
CA GLU A 113 -6.33 9.77 7.26
C GLU A 113 -7.80 10.03 6.90
N PRO A 114 -8.19 11.30 6.59
CA PRO A 114 -9.60 11.67 6.50
C PRO A 114 -10.38 10.98 5.38
N ASP A 115 -9.72 10.57 4.30
CA ASP A 115 -10.38 9.96 3.17
C ASP A 115 -10.13 8.45 3.06
N HIS A 116 -9.75 7.83 4.18
CA HIS A 116 -9.52 6.38 4.25
C HIS A 116 -10.52 5.69 5.17
N ALA A 117 -10.90 4.48 4.79
CA ALA A 117 -11.73 3.59 5.60
C ALA A 117 -11.12 2.20 5.61
N THR A 118 -11.26 1.50 6.73
CA THR A 118 -10.82 0.10 6.84
C THR A 118 -11.88 -0.80 6.20
N VAL A 119 -11.44 -1.73 5.36
CA VAL A 119 -12.30 -2.77 4.81
C VAL A 119 -11.68 -4.14 5.06
N VAL A 120 -12.54 -5.16 5.21
CA VAL A 120 -12.12 -6.53 5.43
C VAL A 120 -12.67 -7.37 4.28
N LEU A 121 -11.79 -7.98 3.50
CA LEU A 121 -12.16 -8.69 2.28
C LEU A 121 -11.60 -10.11 2.29
N SER A 122 -12.33 -11.05 1.67
CA SER A 122 -11.77 -12.37 1.35
C SER A 122 -10.67 -12.20 0.29
N GLY A 123 -9.83 -13.24 0.11
CA GLY A 123 -8.80 -13.21 -0.91
C GLY A 123 -9.38 -13.00 -2.31
N GLU A 124 -10.48 -13.65 -2.64
CA GLU A 124 -11.14 -13.50 -3.94
C GLU A 124 -11.69 -12.08 -4.15
N GLU A 125 -12.37 -11.52 -3.14
CA GLU A 125 -12.85 -10.15 -3.20
C GLU A 125 -11.71 -9.15 -3.38
N ALA A 126 -10.64 -9.32 -2.60
CA ALA A 126 -9.49 -8.43 -2.65
C ALA A 126 -8.83 -8.44 -4.03
N VAL A 127 -8.57 -9.63 -4.59
CA VAL A 127 -7.96 -9.74 -5.92
C VAL A 127 -8.81 -9.07 -6.98
N SER A 128 -10.14 -9.18 -6.88
CA SER A 128 -11.05 -8.61 -7.89
C SER A 128 -11.17 -7.08 -7.81
N VAL A 129 -10.90 -6.45 -6.65
CA VAL A 129 -11.16 -5.01 -6.44
C VAL A 129 -9.91 -4.18 -6.18
N LEU A 130 -8.75 -4.79 -5.94
CA LEU A 130 -7.51 -4.05 -5.74
C LEU A 130 -7.20 -3.16 -6.93
N GLY A 131 -6.87 -1.89 -6.65
CA GLY A 131 -6.72 -0.86 -7.65
C GLY A 131 -5.42 -0.93 -8.46
N ASN A 132 -4.44 -1.75 -8.05
CA ASN A 132 -3.21 -1.88 -8.82
C ASN A 132 -2.78 -3.34 -8.96
N ASP A 133 -2.12 -3.61 -10.08
CA ASP A 133 -1.72 -4.97 -10.45
C ASP A 133 -0.60 -5.51 -9.56
N GLY A 134 0.23 -4.63 -9.00
CA GLY A 134 1.30 -5.04 -8.10
C GLY A 134 0.76 -5.60 -6.79
N ASP A 135 -0.20 -4.91 -6.18
CA ASP A 135 -0.86 -5.38 -4.97
C ASP A 135 -1.56 -6.72 -5.22
N ARG A 136 -2.27 -6.82 -6.34
CA ARG A 136 -2.91 -8.07 -6.76
C ARG A 136 -1.93 -9.22 -6.90
N HIS A 137 -0.82 -8.97 -7.56
CA HIS A 137 0.22 -9.97 -7.80
C HIS A 137 0.73 -10.57 -6.49
N PHE A 138 1.03 -9.74 -5.50
CA PHE A 138 1.57 -10.20 -4.22
C PHE A 138 0.51 -10.86 -3.34
N LEU A 139 -0.75 -10.51 -3.48
CA LEU A 139 -1.84 -11.11 -2.73
C LEU A 139 -2.18 -12.52 -3.25
N GLU A 140 -2.06 -12.73 -4.52
CA GLU A 140 -2.26 -14.05 -5.14
C GLU A 140 -1.17 -15.09 -4.68
#